data_38b9f2e62cc3582ec04a8d99f2251b2d
#
_entry.id   38b9f2e62cc3582ec04a8d99f2251b2d
#
_cell.length_a   1.000
_cell.length_b   1.000
_cell.length_c   1.000
_cell.angle_alpha   90.00
_cell.angle_beta   90.00
_cell.angle_gamma   90.00
#
_symmetry.space_group_name_H-M   'P 1'
#
loop_
_entity.id
_entity.type
_entity.pdbx_description
1 polymer ?
#
loop_
_entity_poly.entity_id
_entity_poly.type
_entity_poly.pdbx_seq_one_letter_code
_entity_poly.pdbx_strand_id
1 'polypeptide(L)'
;DTTKPTVTVAVTANAGNSEWLTTAPFATVQATDDTAPIAKLEISADQGKSWTTIAANANAAIATLSQQGDVEVWARATDQAGNVSDVAKAGGKVDSAAPTVTAAADKEERTLTLTADDGTGSGVASIEYRIGTDGQWATYSKPIAAPSASRATVYYRATDKAGNVSASAKTDIPSDTSVPLTGYIEGDATATDVDGKASGWVKGAAALNDGKIIPDITIANEDVWGTWPNTGEMRLDYEWDREVTIDSSRVQFTSDDGGLGIPASWELQYWDALANNGAGNFVDIPDATYTVTANSPSAGWATGDAKGWSDGTWNTPVKTTKLRMVITSGSASPAVAEWQVHAIDDSTPEPPEPTPIDKTELKQALADSPKADDASKYTETSWAEYAAVLDSAQQVYKAEAVSYTH
;
A
#
# COMPACT_ATOMS: atom_id res chain seq x y z
N ASP A 1 -28.66 53.72 -41.87
CA ASP A 1 -28.46 53.72 -40.42
C ASP A 1 -27.02 54.08 -40.09
N THR A 2 -26.85 54.94 -39.07
CA THR A 2 -25.54 55.35 -38.54
C THR A 2 -25.43 55.13 -37.01
N THR A 3 -26.43 54.46 -36.45
CA THR A 3 -26.51 54.13 -35.03
C THR A 3 -25.68 52.86 -34.77
N LYS A 4 -24.88 52.88 -33.71
CA LYS A 4 -24.10 51.70 -33.32
C LYS A 4 -24.96 50.80 -32.46
N PRO A 5 -24.85 49.47 -32.60
CA PRO A 5 -25.46 48.53 -31.65
C PRO A 5 -24.93 48.71 -30.24
N THR A 6 -25.74 48.31 -29.28
CA THR A 6 -25.32 48.12 -27.88
C THR A 6 -25.07 46.68 -27.64
N VAL A 7 -23.93 46.35 -27.00
CA VAL A 7 -23.54 44.95 -26.68
C VAL A 7 -23.26 44.80 -25.18
N THR A 8 -23.63 43.66 -24.64
CA THR A 8 -23.28 43.22 -23.27
C THR A 8 -22.63 41.83 -23.34
N VAL A 9 -21.75 41.57 -22.41
CA VAL A 9 -21.14 40.26 -22.23
C VAL A 9 -21.09 39.91 -20.74
N ALA A 10 -21.33 38.65 -20.43
CA ALA A 10 -21.14 38.09 -19.09
C ALA A 10 -20.37 36.76 -19.19
N VAL A 11 -19.44 36.54 -18.29
CA VAL A 11 -18.76 35.27 -18.12
C VAL A 11 -19.44 34.53 -16.97
N THR A 12 -19.92 33.31 -17.24
CA THR A 12 -20.64 32.49 -16.27
C THR A 12 -20.14 31.05 -16.35
N ALA A 13 -20.21 30.35 -15.21
CA ALA A 13 -20.00 28.91 -15.07
C ALA A 13 -20.70 28.44 -13.80
N ASN A 14 -20.68 27.14 -13.52
CA ASN A 14 -21.06 26.69 -12.19
C ASN A 14 -20.04 27.22 -11.17
N ALA A 15 -20.52 27.89 -10.15
CA ALA A 15 -19.67 28.45 -9.12
C ALA A 15 -19.13 27.33 -8.19
N GLY A 16 -17.82 27.29 -7.99
CA GLY A 16 -17.18 26.48 -6.94
C GLY A 16 -17.36 27.15 -5.57
N ASN A 17 -16.69 28.26 -5.41
CA ASN A 17 -16.93 29.17 -4.29
C ASN A 17 -17.23 30.58 -4.85
N SER A 18 -17.37 31.57 -3.96
CA SER A 18 -17.78 32.93 -4.37
C SER A 18 -16.78 33.68 -5.28
N GLU A 19 -15.55 33.18 -5.43
CA GLU A 19 -14.48 33.85 -6.17
C GLU A 19 -14.07 33.10 -7.46
N TRP A 20 -14.20 31.76 -7.48
CA TRP A 20 -13.68 30.89 -8.54
C TRP A 20 -14.81 30.14 -9.24
N LEU A 21 -14.68 30.00 -10.57
CA LEU A 21 -15.52 29.15 -11.41
C LEU A 21 -14.84 27.80 -11.60
N THR A 22 -15.52 26.71 -11.25
CA THR A 22 -14.95 25.34 -11.22
C THR A 22 -15.31 24.50 -12.44
N THR A 23 -16.09 25.02 -13.36
CA THR A 23 -16.37 24.35 -14.64
C THR A 23 -15.95 25.24 -15.79
N ALA A 24 -15.81 24.64 -16.99
CA ALA A 24 -15.52 25.41 -18.20
C ALA A 24 -16.49 26.59 -18.32
N PRO A 25 -16.02 27.83 -18.33
CA PRO A 25 -16.88 29.00 -18.41
C PRO A 25 -17.42 29.19 -19.80
N PHE A 26 -18.49 29.92 -19.89
CA PHE A 26 -19.01 30.39 -21.18
C PHE A 26 -19.30 31.89 -21.12
N ALA A 27 -19.08 32.54 -22.25
CA ALA A 27 -19.47 33.94 -22.48
C ALA A 27 -20.87 33.99 -23.04
N THR A 28 -21.78 34.69 -22.38
CA THR A 28 -23.08 35.05 -22.92
C THR A 28 -22.99 36.45 -23.44
N VAL A 29 -23.23 36.64 -24.75
CA VAL A 29 -23.20 37.92 -25.43
C VAL A 29 -24.61 38.25 -25.88
N GLN A 30 -25.05 39.46 -25.63
CA GLN A 30 -26.32 40.00 -26.08
C GLN A 30 -26.11 41.38 -26.72
N ALA A 31 -26.82 41.65 -27.82
CA ALA A 31 -26.78 42.94 -28.47
C ALA A 31 -28.17 43.40 -28.92
N THR A 32 -28.36 44.71 -28.92
CA THR A 32 -29.57 45.37 -29.42
C THR A 32 -29.18 46.53 -30.31
N ASP A 33 -30.03 46.81 -31.32
CA ASP A 33 -29.99 47.99 -32.12
C ASP A 33 -31.42 48.38 -32.46
N ASP A 34 -31.71 49.69 -32.39
CA ASP A 34 -33.08 50.20 -32.56
C ASP A 34 -33.43 50.45 -34.02
N THR A 35 -32.44 50.43 -34.92
CA THR A 35 -32.62 50.87 -36.31
C THR A 35 -32.24 49.82 -37.34
N ALA A 36 -31.29 48.97 -37.04
CA ALA A 36 -30.85 47.88 -37.93
C ALA A 36 -30.71 46.56 -37.18
N PRO A 37 -31.04 45.40 -37.79
CA PRO A 37 -30.78 44.09 -37.19
C PRO A 37 -29.27 43.83 -36.98
N ILE A 38 -28.95 43.04 -35.96
CA ILE A 38 -27.58 42.62 -35.71
C ILE A 38 -27.13 41.64 -36.82
N ALA A 39 -26.00 41.96 -37.49
CA ALA A 39 -25.40 41.13 -38.51
C ALA A 39 -24.48 40.07 -37.92
N LYS A 40 -23.65 40.40 -36.88
CA LYS A 40 -22.75 39.46 -36.24
C LYS A 40 -22.43 39.86 -34.81
N LEU A 41 -22.15 38.81 -33.98
CA LEU A 41 -21.58 38.91 -32.67
C LEU A 41 -20.18 38.29 -32.69
N GLU A 42 -19.23 39.02 -32.13
CA GLU A 42 -17.82 38.58 -32.07
C GLU A 42 -17.28 38.68 -30.64
N ILE A 43 -16.40 37.73 -30.29
CA ILE A 43 -15.64 37.77 -29.04
C ILE A 43 -14.13 37.77 -29.32
N SER A 44 -13.40 38.30 -28.36
CA SER A 44 -11.95 38.23 -28.30
C SER A 44 -11.52 37.79 -26.90
N ALA A 45 -10.61 36.83 -26.83
CA ALA A 45 -10.00 36.36 -25.62
C ALA A 45 -8.55 36.82 -25.44
N ASP A 46 -8.09 37.72 -26.33
CA ASP A 46 -6.72 38.26 -26.38
C ASP A 46 -6.69 39.81 -26.38
N GLN A 47 -7.70 40.38 -25.71
CA GLN A 47 -7.82 41.84 -25.52
C GLN A 47 -7.99 42.61 -26.86
N GLY A 48 -8.77 42.02 -27.80
CA GLY A 48 -9.13 42.66 -29.05
C GLY A 48 -8.08 42.53 -30.16
N LYS A 49 -6.99 41.74 -29.98
CA LYS A 49 -6.01 41.48 -31.04
C LYS A 49 -6.57 40.62 -32.16
N SER A 50 -7.39 39.64 -31.78
CA SER A 50 -8.15 38.82 -32.71
C SER A 50 -9.62 38.72 -32.31
N TRP A 51 -10.50 38.53 -33.31
CA TRP A 51 -11.95 38.45 -33.08
C TRP A 51 -12.50 37.20 -33.75
N THR A 52 -13.29 36.46 -32.98
CA THR A 52 -13.99 35.26 -33.47
C THR A 52 -15.50 35.54 -33.55
N THR A 53 -16.10 35.32 -34.70
CA THR A 53 -17.56 35.40 -34.86
C THR A 53 -18.19 34.20 -34.18
N ILE A 54 -19.08 34.48 -33.21
CA ILE A 54 -19.82 33.45 -32.44
C ILE A 54 -21.26 33.29 -32.92
N ALA A 55 -21.82 34.29 -33.57
CA ALA A 55 -23.12 34.20 -34.23
C ALA A 55 -23.25 35.22 -35.37
N ALA A 56 -24.09 34.89 -36.36
CA ALA A 56 -24.50 35.78 -37.43
C ALA A 56 -26.02 35.92 -37.42
N ASN A 57 -26.52 37.15 -37.72
CA ASN A 57 -27.95 37.47 -37.75
C ASN A 57 -28.70 37.05 -36.47
N ALA A 58 -28.08 37.27 -35.30
CA ALA A 58 -28.62 36.92 -34.00
C ALA A 58 -28.31 38.01 -32.99
N ASN A 59 -29.24 38.21 -32.05
CA ASN A 59 -29.12 39.17 -30.97
C ASN A 59 -28.49 38.63 -29.71
N ALA A 60 -28.26 37.31 -29.65
CA ALA A 60 -27.63 36.66 -28.54
C ALA A 60 -26.82 35.43 -28.98
N ALA A 61 -25.74 35.15 -28.28
CA ALA A 61 -24.93 33.95 -28.49
C ALA A 61 -24.25 33.53 -27.19
N ILE A 62 -23.89 32.23 -27.14
CA ILE A 62 -23.08 31.65 -26.07
C ILE A 62 -21.83 31.05 -26.71
N ALA A 63 -20.65 31.36 -26.13
CA ALA A 63 -19.38 30.78 -26.55
C ALA A 63 -18.69 30.11 -25.36
N THR A 64 -18.25 28.87 -25.55
CA THR A 64 -17.44 28.17 -24.52
C THR A 64 -16.03 28.75 -24.48
N LEU A 65 -15.52 28.96 -23.30
CA LEU A 65 -14.16 29.43 -23.05
C LEU A 65 -13.32 28.26 -22.51
N SER A 66 -12.06 28.16 -22.93
CA SER A 66 -11.14 27.09 -22.52
C SER A 66 -10.02 27.60 -21.59
N GLN A 67 -10.04 28.88 -21.22
CA GLN A 67 -8.99 29.47 -20.41
C GLN A 67 -9.12 29.07 -18.92
N GLN A 68 -7.99 29.01 -18.25
CA GLN A 68 -7.86 28.86 -16.79
C GLN A 68 -7.21 30.11 -16.23
N GLY A 69 -7.34 30.34 -14.93
CA GLY A 69 -6.83 31.55 -14.27
C GLY A 69 -7.73 32.77 -14.49
N ASP A 70 -7.12 33.93 -14.58
CA ASP A 70 -7.84 35.19 -14.85
C ASP A 70 -8.28 35.21 -16.31
N VAL A 71 -9.59 35.16 -16.52
CA VAL A 71 -10.23 35.17 -17.85
C VAL A 71 -10.83 36.54 -18.09
N GLU A 72 -10.47 37.17 -19.21
CA GLU A 72 -11.10 38.39 -19.71
C GLU A 72 -11.62 38.15 -21.13
N VAL A 73 -12.89 38.42 -21.38
CA VAL A 73 -13.53 38.31 -22.68
C VAL A 73 -14.06 39.67 -23.10
N TRP A 74 -13.71 40.08 -24.32
CA TRP A 74 -14.23 41.26 -24.96
C TRP A 74 -15.29 40.85 -26.01
N ALA A 75 -16.36 41.61 -26.10
CA ALA A 75 -17.41 41.39 -27.09
C ALA A 75 -17.71 42.64 -27.88
N ARG A 76 -18.05 42.47 -29.16
CA ARG A 76 -18.58 43.52 -30.03
C ARG A 76 -19.68 42.96 -30.90
N ALA A 77 -20.54 43.85 -31.34
CA ALA A 77 -21.60 43.56 -32.31
C ALA A 77 -21.42 44.43 -33.55
N THR A 78 -21.83 43.92 -34.72
CA THR A 78 -21.95 44.71 -35.93
C THR A 78 -23.38 44.55 -36.44
N ASP A 79 -24.03 45.66 -36.83
CA ASP A 79 -25.34 45.65 -37.44
C ASP A 79 -25.28 45.36 -38.95
N GLN A 80 -26.43 45.27 -39.61
CA GLN A 80 -26.52 45.07 -41.07
C GLN A 80 -26.11 46.29 -41.88
N ALA A 81 -26.08 47.49 -41.29
CA ALA A 81 -25.59 48.69 -41.93
C ALA A 81 -24.07 48.85 -41.86
N GLY A 82 -23.40 47.98 -41.07
CA GLY A 82 -21.93 47.95 -40.90
C GLY A 82 -21.40 48.72 -39.72
N ASN A 83 -22.28 49.32 -38.86
CA ASN A 83 -21.83 50.01 -37.65
C ASN A 83 -21.40 49.00 -36.60
N VAL A 84 -20.28 49.30 -35.94
CA VAL A 84 -19.69 48.43 -34.91
C VAL A 84 -19.91 49.06 -33.52
N SER A 85 -20.36 48.26 -32.56
CA SER A 85 -20.56 48.68 -31.20
C SER A 85 -19.24 49.09 -30.52
N ASP A 86 -19.35 49.82 -29.42
CA ASP A 86 -18.26 49.89 -28.43
C ASP A 86 -18.02 48.49 -27.83
N VAL A 87 -16.80 48.23 -27.37
CA VAL A 87 -16.43 46.93 -26.82
C VAL A 87 -16.94 46.79 -25.39
N ALA A 88 -17.73 45.76 -25.14
CA ALA A 88 -18.07 45.29 -23.80
C ALA A 88 -17.02 44.30 -23.29
N LYS A 89 -16.79 44.26 -21.99
CA LYS A 89 -15.80 43.42 -21.33
C LYS A 89 -16.41 42.72 -20.12
N ALA A 90 -16.04 41.44 -19.95
CA ALA A 90 -16.37 40.67 -18.76
C ALA A 90 -15.23 39.75 -18.43
N GLY A 91 -15.11 39.36 -17.19
CA GLY A 91 -14.04 38.44 -16.74
C GLY A 91 -14.46 37.65 -15.52
N GLY A 92 -13.59 36.73 -15.14
CA GLY A 92 -13.75 35.90 -13.96
C GLY A 92 -12.48 35.10 -13.71
N LYS A 93 -12.40 34.50 -12.55
CA LYS A 93 -11.32 33.56 -12.22
C LYS A 93 -11.83 32.14 -12.43
N VAL A 94 -11.09 31.34 -13.19
CA VAL A 94 -11.48 29.99 -13.58
C VAL A 94 -10.43 29.01 -13.10
N ASP A 95 -10.87 28.03 -12.35
CA ASP A 95 -10.05 26.88 -11.96
C ASP A 95 -10.91 25.61 -11.90
N SER A 96 -10.77 24.79 -12.92
CA SER A 96 -11.48 23.50 -13.02
C SER A 96 -10.58 22.30 -12.86
N ALA A 97 -9.32 22.51 -12.54
CA ALA A 97 -8.34 21.47 -12.31
C ALA A 97 -8.19 21.20 -10.80
N ALA A 98 -8.17 19.94 -10.42
CA ALA A 98 -7.84 19.58 -9.05
C ALA A 98 -6.31 19.61 -8.85
N PRO A 99 -5.82 19.94 -7.65
CA PRO A 99 -4.40 19.91 -7.35
C PRO A 99 -3.84 18.50 -7.43
N THR A 100 -2.54 18.40 -7.66
CA THR A 100 -1.79 17.15 -7.51
C THR A 100 -1.23 17.06 -6.10
N VAL A 101 -1.13 15.84 -5.56
CA VAL A 101 -0.53 15.62 -4.24
C VAL A 101 0.48 14.49 -4.33
N THR A 102 1.65 14.68 -3.73
CA THR A 102 2.75 13.72 -3.66
C THR A 102 3.12 13.42 -2.23
N ALA A 103 3.71 12.25 -2.01
CA ALA A 103 4.13 11.79 -0.70
C ALA A 103 5.57 11.29 -0.75
N ALA A 104 6.34 11.62 0.29
CA ALA A 104 7.70 11.13 0.50
C ALA A 104 7.80 10.49 1.88
N ALA A 105 8.10 9.19 1.91
CA ALA A 105 8.31 8.46 3.15
C ALA A 105 9.77 8.57 3.60
N ASP A 106 9.97 8.89 4.86
CA ASP A 106 11.24 8.78 5.56
C ASP A 106 11.24 7.47 6.35
N LYS A 107 12.16 6.56 6.01
CA LYS A 107 12.23 5.22 6.61
C LYS A 107 12.85 5.25 8.01
N GLU A 108 13.79 6.17 8.26
CA GLU A 108 14.51 6.26 9.54
C GLU A 108 13.62 6.93 10.60
N GLU A 109 13.03 8.05 10.25
CA GLU A 109 12.10 8.77 11.14
C GLU A 109 10.69 8.15 11.16
N ARG A 110 10.42 7.22 10.24
CA ARG A 110 9.10 6.59 10.05
C ARG A 110 7.99 7.62 9.93
N THR A 111 8.20 8.58 9.04
CA THR A 111 7.27 9.67 8.76
C THR A 111 6.92 9.75 7.28
N LEU A 112 5.78 10.35 6.97
CA LEU A 112 5.34 10.66 5.62
C LEU A 112 5.13 12.16 5.48
N THR A 113 5.86 12.77 4.54
CA THR A 113 5.69 14.17 4.17
C THR A 113 4.82 14.27 2.92
N LEU A 114 3.78 15.10 2.98
CA LEU A 114 2.88 15.37 1.87
C LEU A 114 3.15 16.76 1.28
N THR A 115 3.14 16.85 -0.04
CA THR A 115 3.28 18.12 -0.78
C THR A 115 2.21 18.17 -1.86
N ALA A 116 1.54 19.30 -2.01
CA ALA A 116 0.56 19.50 -3.07
C ALA A 116 0.94 20.70 -3.94
N ASP A 117 0.58 20.60 -5.22
CA ASP A 117 0.78 21.64 -6.22
C ASP A 117 -0.49 21.77 -7.08
N ASP A 118 -0.93 22.98 -7.26
CA ASP A 118 -2.09 23.34 -8.07
C ASP A 118 -1.70 24.05 -9.38
N GLY A 119 -0.43 24.05 -9.72
CA GLY A 119 0.09 24.67 -10.94
C GLY A 119 -0.29 26.15 -11.04
N THR A 120 -1.02 26.50 -12.10
CA THR A 120 -1.49 27.86 -12.37
C THR A 120 -2.93 28.11 -11.91
N GLY A 121 -3.51 27.20 -11.12
CA GLY A 121 -4.88 27.27 -10.60
C GLY A 121 -5.05 28.26 -9.45
N SER A 122 -6.06 28.02 -8.63
CA SER A 122 -6.44 28.87 -7.49
C SER A 122 -5.46 28.80 -6.31
N GLY A 123 -4.60 27.80 -6.32
CA GLY A 123 -3.65 27.45 -5.29
C GLY A 123 -4.25 26.52 -4.24
N VAL A 124 -3.38 25.72 -3.62
CA VAL A 124 -3.76 24.71 -2.62
C VAL A 124 -4.41 25.37 -1.41
N ALA A 125 -5.57 24.88 -1.00
CA ALA A 125 -6.28 25.28 0.22
C ALA A 125 -5.92 24.35 1.38
N SER A 126 -5.92 23.03 1.16
CA SER A 126 -5.62 22.07 2.21
C SER A 126 -5.11 20.74 1.62
N ILE A 127 -4.36 20.03 2.45
CA ILE A 127 -4.06 18.61 2.27
C ILE A 127 -4.71 17.88 3.43
N GLU A 128 -5.37 16.77 3.15
CA GLU A 128 -6.00 15.90 4.14
C GLU A 128 -5.41 14.48 4.02
N TYR A 129 -5.34 13.80 5.14
CA TYR A 129 -4.89 12.41 5.20
C TYR A 129 -5.73 11.59 6.18
N ARG A 130 -5.68 10.27 6.02
CA ARG A 130 -6.16 9.29 7.00
C ARG A 130 -5.24 8.08 7.01
N ILE A 131 -5.15 7.40 8.16
CA ILE A 131 -4.39 6.16 8.31
C ILE A 131 -5.37 4.98 8.27
N GLY A 132 -5.09 4.02 7.40
CA GLY A 132 -5.99 2.89 7.13
C GLY A 132 -7.24 3.28 6.32
N THR A 133 -8.01 2.28 5.93
CA THR A 133 -9.24 2.46 5.13
C THR A 133 -10.35 3.14 5.92
N ASP A 134 -10.43 2.90 7.22
CA ASP A 134 -11.52 3.35 8.10
C ASP A 134 -11.14 4.56 8.94
N GLY A 135 -9.90 5.06 8.78
CA GLY A 135 -9.43 6.27 9.47
C GLY A 135 -10.23 7.51 9.10
N GLN A 136 -10.40 8.42 10.07
CA GLN A 136 -11.01 9.72 9.81
C GLN A 136 -10.04 10.64 9.08
N TRP A 137 -10.56 11.43 8.13
CA TRP A 137 -9.78 12.45 7.44
C TRP A 137 -9.36 13.55 8.42
N ALA A 138 -8.07 13.88 8.44
CA ALA A 138 -7.46 14.94 9.23
C ALA A 138 -6.68 15.90 8.33
N THR A 139 -6.63 17.16 8.70
CA THR A 139 -5.84 18.16 7.96
C THR A 139 -4.36 17.92 8.19
N TYR A 140 -3.59 17.87 7.12
CA TYR A 140 -2.14 17.77 7.15
C TYR A 140 -1.50 19.10 7.51
N SER A 141 -0.62 19.12 8.51
CA SER A 141 0.12 20.31 8.95
C SER A 141 1.58 20.06 9.26
N LYS A 142 1.96 18.78 9.39
CA LYS A 142 3.34 18.34 9.69
C LYS A 142 3.51 16.90 9.23
N PRO A 143 4.75 16.39 9.09
CA PRO A 143 4.99 14.99 8.76
C PRO A 143 4.18 14.03 9.63
N ILE A 144 3.57 13.04 8.99
CA ILE A 144 2.72 12.04 9.62
C ILE A 144 3.62 10.94 10.16
N ALA A 145 3.65 10.75 11.48
CA ALA A 145 4.38 9.66 12.09
C ALA A 145 3.57 8.35 12.03
N ALA A 146 4.26 7.22 11.88
CA ALA A 146 3.63 5.91 12.01
C ALA A 146 3.04 5.72 13.42
N PRO A 147 1.81 5.19 13.55
CA PRO A 147 1.16 5.03 14.84
C PRO A 147 1.73 3.90 15.70
N SER A 148 2.43 2.95 15.10
CA SER A 148 3.00 1.76 15.74
C SER A 148 4.28 1.32 15.01
N ALA A 149 4.91 0.24 15.46
CA ALA A 149 6.04 -0.40 14.79
C ALA A 149 5.64 -1.04 13.44
N SER A 150 4.38 -1.35 13.24
CA SER A 150 3.84 -1.94 12.02
C SER A 150 3.85 -0.97 10.84
N ARG A 151 3.74 -1.51 9.61
CA ARG A 151 3.50 -0.73 8.41
C ARG A 151 2.17 0.03 8.52
N ALA A 152 2.15 1.27 8.09
CA ALA A 152 0.94 2.08 8.12
C ALA A 152 0.62 2.62 6.72
N THR A 153 -0.52 2.22 6.15
CA THR A 153 -1.00 2.79 4.88
C THR A 153 -1.69 4.12 5.14
N VAL A 154 -1.19 5.18 4.51
CA VAL A 154 -1.75 6.52 4.59
C VAL A 154 -2.42 6.86 3.27
N TYR A 155 -3.70 7.21 3.33
CA TYR A 155 -4.46 7.77 2.22
C TYR A 155 -4.42 9.29 2.33
N TYR A 156 -4.31 9.97 1.18
CA TYR A 156 -4.23 11.44 1.18
C TYR A 156 -4.85 12.03 -0.08
N ARG A 157 -5.29 13.27 0.03
CA ARG A 157 -5.86 14.08 -1.04
C ARG A 157 -5.60 15.56 -0.77
N ALA A 158 -5.73 16.40 -1.78
CA ALA A 158 -5.64 17.85 -1.63
C ALA A 158 -6.87 18.53 -2.21
N THR A 159 -7.18 19.70 -1.66
CA THR A 159 -8.25 20.58 -2.13
C THR A 159 -7.64 21.94 -2.43
N ASP A 160 -7.98 22.54 -3.57
CA ASP A 160 -7.60 23.89 -3.93
C ASP A 160 -8.55 24.96 -3.33
N LYS A 161 -8.24 26.22 -3.59
CA LYS A 161 -9.09 27.34 -3.12
C LYS A 161 -10.37 27.50 -3.92
N ALA A 162 -10.45 26.96 -5.13
CA ALA A 162 -11.67 26.90 -5.93
C ALA A 162 -12.64 25.82 -5.41
N GLY A 163 -12.15 24.81 -4.66
CA GLY A 163 -12.92 23.71 -4.12
C GLY A 163 -12.81 22.42 -4.92
N ASN A 164 -11.89 22.33 -5.89
CA ASN A 164 -11.63 21.07 -6.58
C ASN A 164 -10.82 20.15 -5.68
N VAL A 165 -11.18 18.86 -5.65
CA VAL A 165 -10.55 17.86 -4.80
C VAL A 165 -9.84 16.83 -5.67
N SER A 166 -8.56 16.55 -5.36
CA SER A 166 -7.80 15.51 -6.06
C SER A 166 -8.37 14.11 -5.81
N ALA A 167 -8.07 13.19 -6.71
CA ALA A 167 -8.25 11.78 -6.43
C ALA A 167 -7.46 11.38 -5.16
N SER A 168 -8.02 10.46 -4.36
CA SER A 168 -7.31 9.93 -3.21
C SER A 168 -6.16 9.03 -3.67
N ALA A 169 -4.96 9.29 -3.18
CA ALA A 169 -3.78 8.46 -3.36
C ALA A 169 -3.40 7.80 -2.03
N LYS A 170 -2.50 6.82 -2.07
CA LYS A 170 -1.99 6.15 -0.87
C LYS A 170 -0.49 5.90 -0.97
N THR A 171 0.16 5.88 0.20
CA THR A 171 1.58 5.52 0.37
C THR A 171 1.74 4.87 1.74
N ASP A 172 2.63 3.88 1.84
CA ASP A 172 2.92 3.22 3.09
C ASP A 172 4.09 3.92 3.82
N ILE A 173 3.93 4.11 5.13
CA ILE A 173 5.06 4.33 6.03
C ILE A 173 5.58 2.93 6.38
N PRO A 174 6.87 2.62 6.10
CA PRO A 174 7.43 1.30 6.37
C PRO A 174 7.34 0.92 7.85
N SER A 175 7.30 -0.39 8.13
CA SER A 175 7.39 -0.91 9.48
C SER A 175 8.77 -0.65 10.10
N ASP A 176 8.83 -0.67 11.42
CA ASP A 176 10.09 -0.60 12.17
C ASP A 176 10.72 -1.99 12.22
N THR A 177 11.74 -2.22 11.38
CA THR A 177 12.39 -3.53 11.30
C THR A 177 13.31 -3.84 12.48
N SER A 178 13.55 -2.89 13.37
CA SER A 178 14.29 -3.12 14.61
C SER A 178 13.44 -3.75 15.73
N VAL A 179 12.11 -3.75 15.56
CA VAL A 179 11.17 -4.32 16.53
C VAL A 179 10.58 -5.60 15.94
N PRO A 180 10.67 -6.76 16.62
CA PRO A 180 10.02 -7.99 16.17
C PRO A 180 8.50 -7.80 16.04
N LEU A 181 7.92 -8.40 15.01
CA LEU A 181 6.45 -8.49 14.88
C LEU A 181 5.97 -9.62 15.80
N THR A 182 4.96 -9.35 16.60
CA THR A 182 4.36 -10.33 17.50
C THR A 182 2.83 -10.26 17.47
N GLY A 183 2.19 -11.36 17.87
CA GLY A 183 0.73 -11.49 17.77
C GLY A 183 0.29 -11.78 16.33
N TYR A 184 -0.86 -11.33 15.93
CA TYR A 184 -1.34 -11.49 14.57
C TYR A 184 -0.73 -10.43 13.65
N ILE A 185 0.04 -10.87 12.64
CA ILE A 185 0.92 -10.01 11.81
C ILE A 185 0.53 -9.94 10.34
N GLU A 186 -0.61 -10.47 9.95
CA GLU A 186 -1.08 -10.45 8.57
C GLU A 186 -1.22 -9.03 8.00
N GLY A 187 -1.58 -8.06 8.82
CA GLY A 187 -1.70 -6.65 8.43
C GLY A 187 -0.39 -6.02 7.95
N ASP A 188 0.77 -6.58 8.34
CA ASP A 188 2.10 -6.16 7.91
C ASP A 188 2.57 -6.89 6.64
N ALA A 189 1.86 -7.94 6.21
CA ALA A 189 2.19 -8.70 5.03
C ALA A 189 1.68 -8.05 3.74
N THR A 190 2.40 -8.29 2.65
CA THR A 190 1.89 -8.09 1.30
C THR A 190 1.25 -9.39 0.84
N ALA A 191 -0.07 -9.36 0.57
CA ALA A 191 -0.83 -10.52 0.10
C ALA A 191 -0.80 -10.63 -1.42
N THR A 192 -0.61 -11.84 -1.96
CA THR A 192 -0.57 -12.10 -3.40
C THR A 192 -1.34 -13.37 -3.76
N ASP A 193 -2.20 -13.28 -4.78
CA ASP A 193 -2.76 -14.44 -5.48
C ASP A 193 -1.75 -14.90 -6.54
N VAL A 194 -0.98 -15.94 -6.21
CA VAL A 194 0.16 -16.42 -7.02
C VAL A 194 -0.30 -16.93 -8.39
N ASP A 195 -1.44 -17.61 -8.43
CA ASP A 195 -1.94 -18.25 -9.64
C ASP A 195 -2.88 -17.33 -10.45
N GLY A 196 -3.22 -16.13 -9.91
CA GLY A 196 -4.12 -15.17 -10.55
C GLY A 196 -5.53 -15.75 -10.77
N LYS A 197 -6.01 -16.55 -9.82
CA LYS A 197 -7.29 -17.29 -9.93
C LYS A 197 -8.48 -16.58 -9.33
N ALA A 198 -8.26 -15.47 -8.63
CA ALA A 198 -9.37 -14.69 -8.08
C ALA A 198 -10.37 -14.31 -9.17
N SER A 199 -11.65 -14.44 -8.85
CA SER A 199 -12.74 -14.01 -9.72
C SER A 199 -12.76 -12.49 -9.84
N GLY A 200 -13.11 -11.95 -11.01
CA GLY A 200 -13.10 -10.50 -11.25
C GLY A 200 -14.17 -9.70 -10.47
N TRP A 201 -15.06 -10.37 -9.74
CA TRP A 201 -16.12 -9.78 -8.94
C TRP A 201 -15.88 -9.85 -7.42
N VAL A 202 -14.76 -10.44 -6.98
CA VAL A 202 -14.33 -10.48 -5.58
C VAL A 202 -13.21 -9.46 -5.32
N LYS A 203 -12.92 -9.20 -4.05
CA LYS A 203 -11.86 -8.27 -3.65
C LYS A 203 -10.44 -8.78 -4.00
N GLY A 204 -10.29 -10.09 -4.18
CA GLY A 204 -8.99 -10.71 -4.48
C GLY A 204 -8.08 -10.77 -3.25
N ALA A 205 -6.75 -10.81 -3.47
CA ALA A 205 -5.77 -10.98 -2.39
C ALA A 205 -5.87 -9.93 -1.27
N ALA A 206 -6.39 -8.75 -1.55
CA ALA A 206 -6.59 -7.70 -0.54
C ALA A 206 -7.67 -8.03 0.50
N ALA A 207 -8.45 -9.09 0.32
CA ALA A 207 -9.39 -9.56 1.32
C ALA A 207 -8.74 -10.43 2.41
N LEU A 208 -7.54 -10.97 2.13
CA LEU A 208 -6.90 -11.94 3.02
C LEU A 208 -6.43 -11.35 4.35
N ASN A 209 -6.17 -10.05 4.38
CA ASN A 209 -5.60 -9.33 5.53
C ASN A 209 -6.21 -7.95 5.73
N ASP A 210 -7.50 -7.80 5.46
CA ASP A 210 -8.20 -6.53 5.63
C ASP A 210 -8.83 -6.35 7.01
N GLY A 211 -8.70 -7.36 7.87
CA GLY A 211 -9.23 -7.39 9.24
C GLY A 211 -10.74 -7.65 9.32
N LYS A 212 -11.40 -7.95 8.20
CA LYS A 212 -12.83 -8.26 8.17
C LYS A 212 -13.06 -9.74 8.37
N ILE A 213 -13.69 -10.10 9.46
CA ILE A 213 -13.99 -11.47 9.83
C ILE A 213 -15.48 -11.78 9.70
N ILE A 214 -15.81 -13.08 9.54
CA ILE A 214 -17.17 -13.57 9.64
C ILE A 214 -17.65 -13.34 11.10
N PRO A 215 -18.86 -12.79 11.36
CA PRO A 215 -19.95 -12.52 10.43
C PRO A 215 -19.98 -11.11 9.83
N ASP A 216 -18.93 -10.31 9.97
CA ASP A 216 -18.93 -8.90 9.61
C ASP A 216 -18.80 -8.66 8.10
N ILE A 217 -18.60 -9.76 7.32
CA ILE A 217 -18.49 -9.69 5.86
C ILE A 217 -19.83 -10.03 5.20
N THR A 218 -20.09 -9.38 4.06
CA THR A 218 -21.15 -9.77 3.15
C THR A 218 -20.52 -10.68 2.08
N ILE A 219 -20.80 -11.98 2.13
CA ILE A 219 -20.19 -12.98 1.24
C ILE A 219 -20.50 -12.68 -0.23
N ALA A 220 -21.49 -11.86 -0.45
CA ALA A 220 -22.03 -11.65 -1.76
C ALA A 220 -21.03 -11.10 -2.76
N ASN A 221 -19.87 -10.50 -2.40
CA ASN A 221 -19.04 -9.99 -3.49
C ASN A 221 -17.70 -9.36 -3.13
N GLU A 222 -17.53 -8.66 -2.00
CA GLU A 222 -16.47 -7.66 -2.00
C GLU A 222 -15.44 -7.86 -0.90
N ASP A 223 -15.72 -8.77 0.03
CA ASP A 223 -14.89 -8.93 1.22
C ASP A 223 -14.20 -10.30 1.28
N VAL A 224 -14.09 -10.99 0.16
CA VAL A 224 -13.44 -12.31 0.08
C VAL A 224 -12.45 -12.40 -1.08
N TRP A 225 -11.45 -13.25 -0.95
CA TRP A 225 -10.80 -13.87 -2.07
C TRP A 225 -11.59 -15.13 -2.46
N GLY A 226 -11.88 -15.30 -3.72
CA GLY A 226 -12.66 -16.45 -4.22
C GLY A 226 -12.36 -16.72 -5.69
N THR A 227 -12.45 -17.99 -6.10
CA THR A 227 -11.90 -18.43 -7.38
C THR A 227 -12.93 -18.91 -8.41
N TRP A 228 -14.22 -18.76 -8.14
CA TRP A 228 -15.24 -19.21 -9.09
C TRP A 228 -15.03 -18.69 -10.51
N PRO A 229 -15.05 -19.55 -11.55
CA PRO A 229 -15.40 -20.97 -11.53
C PRO A 229 -14.17 -21.93 -11.41
N ASN A 230 -13.01 -21.47 -10.98
CA ASN A 230 -11.79 -22.26 -10.95
C ASN A 230 -11.78 -23.23 -9.75
N THR A 231 -11.29 -24.45 -10.00
CA THR A 231 -11.07 -25.50 -9.00
C THR A 231 -9.66 -26.07 -9.13
N GLY A 232 -9.26 -26.94 -8.20
CA GLY A 232 -7.93 -27.54 -8.17
C GLY A 232 -7.04 -26.94 -7.09
N GLU A 233 -5.74 -26.96 -7.29
CA GLU A 233 -4.77 -26.37 -6.37
C GLU A 233 -4.58 -24.88 -6.66
N MET A 234 -4.48 -24.09 -5.59
CA MET A 234 -4.33 -22.64 -5.63
C MET A 234 -3.40 -22.17 -4.54
N ARG A 235 -2.63 -21.14 -4.82
CA ARG A 235 -1.59 -20.63 -3.94
C ARG A 235 -1.79 -19.16 -3.63
N LEU A 236 -1.69 -18.83 -2.34
CA LEU A 236 -1.73 -17.48 -1.80
C LEU A 236 -0.47 -17.25 -0.99
N ASP A 237 0.19 -16.13 -1.20
CA ASP A 237 1.42 -15.78 -0.50
C ASP A 237 1.24 -14.55 0.38
N TYR A 238 1.85 -14.59 1.56
CA TYR A 238 2.22 -13.44 2.36
C TYR A 238 3.72 -13.22 2.29
N GLU A 239 4.13 -11.95 2.16
CA GLU A 239 5.52 -11.53 2.22
C GLU A 239 5.65 -10.35 3.19
N TRP A 240 6.56 -10.48 4.16
CA TRP A 240 6.94 -9.45 5.10
C TRP A 240 8.24 -8.78 4.67
N ASP A 241 8.45 -7.53 5.07
CA ASP A 241 9.68 -6.76 4.81
C ASP A 241 10.86 -7.16 5.73
N ARG A 242 10.65 -8.15 6.59
CA ARG A 242 11.60 -8.69 7.55
C ARG A 242 11.38 -10.18 7.79
N GLU A 243 12.35 -10.83 8.42
CA GLU A 243 12.16 -12.17 8.97
C GLU A 243 11.22 -12.12 10.18
N VAL A 244 10.27 -13.03 10.24
CA VAL A 244 9.31 -13.22 11.32
C VAL A 244 9.40 -14.65 11.83
N THR A 245 9.14 -14.85 13.12
CA THR A 245 9.05 -16.19 13.73
C THR A 245 7.60 -16.52 13.99
N ILE A 246 7.03 -17.43 13.21
CA ILE A 246 5.62 -17.80 13.26
C ILE A 246 5.42 -19.13 13.97
N ASP A 247 4.35 -19.24 14.78
CA ASP A 247 4.03 -20.43 15.56
C ASP A 247 2.64 -21.01 15.28
N SER A 248 1.78 -20.27 14.64
CA SER A 248 0.44 -20.73 14.26
C SER A 248 -0.21 -19.86 13.18
N SER A 249 -1.26 -20.37 12.59
CA SER A 249 -2.06 -19.64 11.59
C SER A 249 -3.51 -20.07 11.66
N ARG A 250 -4.43 -19.19 11.23
CA ARG A 250 -5.85 -19.52 11.12
C ARG A 250 -6.48 -18.83 9.92
N VAL A 251 -7.46 -19.51 9.33
CA VAL A 251 -8.13 -19.06 8.11
C VAL A 251 -9.64 -19.16 8.27
N GLN A 252 -10.37 -18.15 7.83
CA GLN A 252 -11.80 -18.23 7.64
C GLN A 252 -12.12 -18.60 6.20
N PHE A 253 -12.36 -19.86 5.93
CA PHE A 253 -12.96 -20.30 4.68
C PHE A 253 -14.46 -20.04 4.70
N THR A 254 -15.02 -19.73 3.54
CA THR A 254 -16.44 -19.41 3.43
C THR A 254 -17.07 -20.01 2.18
N SER A 255 -18.38 -20.17 2.20
CA SER A 255 -19.20 -20.63 1.08
C SER A 255 -20.41 -19.71 0.94
N ASP A 256 -20.84 -19.48 -0.29
CA ASP A 256 -22.10 -18.79 -0.61
C ASP A 256 -23.26 -19.78 -0.84
N ASP A 257 -23.04 -21.08 -0.56
CA ASP A 257 -23.93 -22.20 -0.90
C ASP A 257 -24.25 -22.28 -2.42
N GLY A 258 -23.42 -21.64 -3.24
CA GLY A 258 -23.53 -21.57 -4.69
C GLY A 258 -22.25 -21.99 -5.40
N GLY A 259 -21.53 -21.03 -5.95
CA GLY A 259 -20.27 -21.27 -6.69
C GLY A 259 -19.03 -21.31 -5.82
N LEU A 260 -19.02 -20.57 -4.71
CA LEU A 260 -17.94 -20.56 -3.73
C LEU A 260 -18.16 -21.61 -2.66
N GLY A 261 -17.09 -22.26 -2.20
CA GLY A 261 -17.18 -23.35 -1.23
C GLY A 261 -15.96 -23.52 -0.35
N ILE A 262 -16.12 -24.40 0.62
CA ILE A 262 -15.08 -24.79 1.56
C ILE A 262 -14.06 -25.67 0.82
N PRO A 263 -12.73 -25.49 1.02
CA PRO A 263 -11.73 -26.37 0.42
C PRO A 263 -11.78 -27.78 0.97
N ALA A 264 -11.24 -28.74 0.23
CA ALA A 264 -11.03 -30.12 0.70
C ALA A 264 -9.88 -30.16 1.73
N SER A 265 -8.82 -29.39 1.48
CA SER A 265 -7.66 -29.25 2.37
C SER A 265 -6.92 -27.94 2.09
N TRP A 266 -6.09 -27.59 3.03
CA TRP A 266 -5.11 -26.52 2.90
C TRP A 266 -3.88 -26.88 3.71
N GLU A 267 -2.75 -26.30 3.34
CA GLU A 267 -1.46 -26.46 4.01
C GLU A 267 -0.62 -25.21 3.86
N LEU A 268 0.41 -25.07 4.70
CA LEU A 268 1.33 -23.93 4.69
C LEU A 268 2.74 -24.37 4.39
N GLN A 269 3.40 -23.56 3.58
CA GLN A 269 4.82 -23.65 3.26
C GLN A 269 5.50 -22.34 3.64
N TYR A 270 6.62 -22.40 4.34
CA TYR A 270 7.42 -21.24 4.64
C TYR A 270 8.61 -21.14 3.68
N TRP A 271 9.08 -19.93 3.43
CA TRP A 271 10.27 -19.70 2.64
C TRP A 271 11.52 -20.00 3.47
N ASP A 272 12.21 -21.07 3.13
CA ASP A 272 13.53 -21.39 3.68
C ASP A 272 14.60 -20.83 2.74
N ALA A 273 15.30 -19.80 3.17
CA ALA A 273 16.36 -19.15 2.40
C ALA A 273 17.60 -20.04 2.21
N LEU A 274 17.80 -21.06 3.05
CA LEU A 274 18.91 -21.99 2.96
C LEU A 274 18.58 -23.20 2.07
N ALA A 275 17.33 -23.46 1.79
CA ALA A 275 16.91 -24.53 0.89
C ALA A 275 17.50 -24.36 -0.52
N ASN A 276 17.51 -25.42 -1.31
CA ASN A 276 17.95 -25.38 -2.69
C ASN A 276 19.37 -24.80 -2.87
N ASN A 277 20.31 -25.22 -2.02
CA ASN A 277 21.70 -24.74 -2.00
C ASN A 277 21.86 -23.23 -1.79
N GLY A 278 20.99 -22.64 -0.97
CA GLY A 278 21.00 -21.21 -0.67
C GLY A 278 20.27 -20.32 -1.69
N ALA A 279 19.61 -20.93 -2.68
CA ALA A 279 18.75 -20.17 -3.60
C ALA A 279 17.36 -19.87 -3.01
N GLY A 280 17.02 -20.52 -1.89
CA GLY A 280 15.73 -20.49 -1.25
C GLY A 280 14.68 -21.36 -1.94
N ASN A 281 13.73 -21.82 -1.17
CA ASN A 281 12.54 -22.51 -1.68
C ASN A 281 11.42 -22.46 -0.63
N PHE A 282 10.18 -22.65 -1.07
CA PHE A 282 9.07 -22.97 -0.17
C PHE A 282 9.18 -24.44 0.25
N VAL A 283 9.07 -24.66 1.56
CA VAL A 283 9.11 -25.99 2.18
C VAL A 283 7.94 -26.12 3.15
N ASP A 284 7.42 -27.34 3.30
CA ASP A 284 6.31 -27.61 4.20
C ASP A 284 6.71 -27.31 5.66
N ILE A 285 5.78 -26.78 6.45
CA ILE A 285 6.00 -26.59 7.88
C ILE A 285 6.04 -27.98 8.55
N PRO A 286 7.13 -28.34 9.24
CA PRO A 286 7.26 -29.65 9.87
C PRO A 286 6.17 -29.88 10.95
N ASP A 287 5.64 -31.09 11.02
CA ASP A 287 4.65 -31.53 12.03
C ASP A 287 3.39 -30.66 12.09
N ALA A 288 3.09 -29.92 11.03
CA ALA A 288 1.90 -29.10 10.96
C ALA A 288 0.63 -29.95 10.80
N THR A 289 -0.42 -29.50 11.47
CA THR A 289 -1.77 -30.06 11.35
C THR A 289 -2.75 -28.94 10.99
N TYR A 290 -3.70 -29.27 10.12
CA TYR A 290 -4.64 -28.32 9.58
C TYR A 290 -6.09 -28.80 9.79
N THR A 291 -6.95 -27.94 10.31
CA THR A 291 -8.39 -28.20 10.39
C THR A 291 -9.11 -27.47 9.26
N VAL A 292 -10.30 -27.92 8.93
CA VAL A 292 -11.22 -27.24 7.99
C VAL A 292 -12.57 -27.07 8.65
N THR A 293 -12.95 -25.82 8.87
CA THR A 293 -14.24 -25.43 9.47
C THR A 293 -15.14 -24.87 8.37
N ALA A 294 -16.34 -25.40 8.28
CA ALA A 294 -17.33 -24.95 7.31
C ALA A 294 -18.09 -23.72 7.82
N ASN A 295 -18.07 -22.65 7.01
CA ASN A 295 -18.90 -21.48 7.19
C ASN A 295 -19.72 -21.26 5.92
N SER A 296 -21.03 -21.29 6.05
CA SER A 296 -21.94 -21.05 4.94
C SER A 296 -23.30 -20.57 5.43
N PRO A 297 -24.14 -19.98 4.58
CA PRO A 297 -25.52 -19.64 4.93
C PRO A 297 -26.33 -20.82 5.44
N SER A 298 -26.14 -22.02 4.90
CA SER A 298 -26.87 -23.23 5.29
C SER A 298 -26.33 -23.91 6.56
N ALA A 299 -25.00 -23.89 6.76
CA ALA A 299 -24.35 -24.43 7.95
C ALA A 299 -24.45 -23.50 9.17
N GLY A 300 -24.74 -22.21 8.92
CA GLY A 300 -24.68 -21.15 9.91
C GLY A 300 -23.25 -20.61 10.07
N TRP A 301 -23.16 -19.41 10.64
CA TRP A 301 -21.89 -18.79 10.96
C TRP A 301 -21.50 -19.16 12.37
N ALA A 302 -20.28 -19.62 12.57
CA ALA A 302 -19.77 -19.83 13.91
C ALA A 302 -19.77 -18.51 14.69
N THR A 303 -20.19 -18.53 15.93
CA THR A 303 -20.28 -17.37 16.83
C THR A 303 -19.29 -17.47 17.98
N GLY A 304 -18.94 -16.37 18.62
CA GLY A 304 -18.01 -16.32 19.73
C GLY A 304 -16.55 -16.50 19.29
N ASP A 305 -15.71 -16.99 20.18
CA ASP A 305 -14.26 -17.09 19.96
C ASP A 305 -13.88 -18.10 18.86
N ALA A 306 -14.75 -19.07 18.59
CA ALA A 306 -14.54 -20.05 17.53
C ALA A 306 -14.67 -19.47 16.11
N LYS A 307 -15.49 -18.46 15.90
CA LYS A 307 -15.71 -17.67 14.67
C LYS A 307 -15.46 -18.38 13.33
N GLY A 308 -15.66 -19.71 13.31
CA GLY A 308 -15.45 -20.52 12.09
C GLY A 308 -14.00 -20.55 11.57
N TRP A 309 -13.02 -20.45 12.45
CA TRP A 309 -11.62 -20.57 12.08
C TRP A 309 -11.23 -22.01 11.75
N SER A 310 -10.45 -22.14 10.70
CA SER A 310 -9.70 -23.34 10.35
C SER A 310 -8.27 -23.10 10.80
N ASP A 311 -7.78 -23.92 11.72
CA ASP A 311 -6.49 -23.70 12.38
C ASP A 311 -5.39 -24.53 11.73
N GLY A 312 -4.22 -23.90 11.57
CA GLY A 312 -2.94 -24.51 11.26
C GLY A 312 -2.02 -24.40 12.47
N THR A 313 -1.59 -25.53 13.03
CA THR A 313 -0.76 -25.61 14.24
C THR A 313 0.44 -26.52 14.04
N TRP A 314 1.56 -26.16 14.63
CA TRP A 314 2.82 -26.95 14.63
C TRP A 314 3.59 -26.74 15.92
N ASN A 315 4.58 -27.60 16.19
CA ASN A 315 5.25 -27.59 17.50
C ASN A 315 6.46 -26.65 17.55
N THR A 316 7.20 -26.53 16.46
CA THR A 316 8.43 -25.72 16.42
C THR A 316 8.20 -24.48 15.58
N PRO A 317 8.28 -23.28 16.14
CA PRO A 317 8.16 -22.05 15.37
C PRO A 317 9.13 -22.00 14.21
N VAL A 318 8.73 -21.43 13.09
CA VAL A 318 9.54 -21.32 11.88
C VAL A 318 9.86 -19.85 11.59
N LYS A 319 11.12 -19.60 11.16
CA LYS A 319 11.60 -18.29 10.73
C LYS A 319 11.43 -18.14 9.22
N THR A 320 10.84 -17.06 8.79
CA THR A 320 10.60 -16.85 7.36
C THR A 320 10.36 -15.38 7.02
N THR A 321 10.58 -15.02 5.77
CA THR A 321 10.12 -13.74 5.19
C THR A 321 8.87 -13.92 4.36
N LYS A 322 8.47 -15.17 4.02
CA LYS A 322 7.30 -15.46 3.19
C LYS A 322 6.60 -16.72 3.63
N LEU A 323 5.29 -16.68 3.61
CA LEU A 323 4.42 -17.83 3.91
C LEU A 323 3.49 -18.06 2.73
N ARG A 324 3.39 -19.31 2.29
CA ARG A 324 2.48 -19.74 1.23
C ARG A 324 1.38 -20.60 1.80
N MET A 325 0.15 -20.31 1.46
CA MET A 325 -0.98 -21.20 1.63
C MET A 325 -1.23 -21.94 0.32
N VAL A 326 -1.27 -23.24 0.38
CA VAL A 326 -1.70 -24.12 -0.72
C VAL A 326 -3.08 -24.64 -0.39
N ILE A 327 -4.05 -24.31 -1.23
CA ILE A 327 -5.46 -24.69 -1.05
C ILE A 327 -5.84 -25.69 -2.12
N THR A 328 -6.38 -26.84 -1.73
CA THR A 328 -7.00 -27.79 -2.64
C THR A 328 -8.52 -27.67 -2.59
N SER A 329 -9.14 -27.37 -3.73
CA SER A 329 -10.59 -27.21 -3.80
C SER A 329 -11.31 -28.52 -3.46
N GLY A 330 -12.50 -28.39 -2.89
CA GLY A 330 -13.48 -29.47 -2.79
C GLY A 330 -14.32 -29.61 -4.08
N SER A 331 -15.62 -29.75 -3.90
CA SER A 331 -16.58 -29.80 -5.03
C SER A 331 -16.90 -28.43 -5.60
N ALA A 332 -16.56 -27.33 -4.91
CA ALA A 332 -16.78 -25.97 -5.31
C ALA A 332 -15.46 -25.17 -5.32
N SER A 333 -15.49 -23.97 -5.85
CA SER A 333 -14.36 -23.06 -5.89
C SER A 333 -14.06 -22.50 -4.51
N PRO A 334 -12.83 -22.57 -3.98
CA PRO A 334 -12.54 -22.10 -2.63
C PRO A 334 -12.68 -20.59 -2.48
N ALA A 335 -13.03 -20.17 -1.27
CA ALA A 335 -13.06 -18.77 -0.87
C ALA A 335 -12.52 -18.58 0.54
N VAL A 336 -11.78 -17.50 0.73
CA VAL A 336 -11.14 -17.05 1.97
C VAL A 336 -11.67 -15.68 2.33
N ALA A 337 -12.19 -15.55 3.55
CA ALA A 337 -12.61 -14.25 4.09
C ALA A 337 -11.44 -13.52 4.76
N GLU A 338 -10.66 -14.23 5.58
CA GLU A 338 -9.50 -13.69 6.30
C GLU A 338 -8.47 -14.78 6.53
N TRP A 339 -7.20 -14.44 6.46
CA TRP A 339 -6.08 -15.33 6.79
C TRP A 339 -5.16 -14.64 7.80
N GLN A 340 -5.10 -15.16 9.01
CA GLN A 340 -4.31 -14.64 10.10
C GLN A 340 -3.09 -15.51 10.38
N VAL A 341 -1.96 -14.87 10.69
CA VAL A 341 -0.69 -15.51 11.02
C VAL A 341 -0.20 -14.97 12.36
N HIS A 342 0.04 -15.86 13.30
CA HIS A 342 0.54 -15.50 14.62
C HIS A 342 2.06 -15.63 14.67
N ALA A 343 2.73 -14.59 15.17
CA ALA A 343 4.17 -14.54 15.35
C ALA A 343 4.53 -14.33 16.83
N ILE A 344 5.70 -14.82 17.19
CA ILE A 344 6.29 -14.68 18.51
C ILE A 344 7.60 -13.88 18.44
N ASP A 345 7.92 -13.20 19.53
CA ASP A 345 9.24 -12.66 19.75
C ASP A 345 10.18 -13.82 20.16
N ASP A 346 11.02 -14.25 19.25
CA ASP A 346 12.08 -15.23 19.55
C ASP A 346 13.43 -14.57 19.81
N SER A 347 13.45 -13.26 19.96
CA SER A 347 14.63 -12.56 20.47
C SER A 347 14.89 -12.97 21.92
N THR A 348 15.16 -14.26 22.13
CA THR A 348 15.97 -14.62 23.29
C THR A 348 17.23 -13.78 23.18
N PRO A 349 17.65 -13.06 24.24
CA PRO A 349 18.94 -12.40 24.23
C PRO A 349 19.94 -13.46 23.77
N GLU A 350 20.56 -13.24 22.61
CA GLU A 350 21.65 -14.10 22.14
C GLU A 350 22.55 -14.32 23.35
N PRO A 351 22.82 -15.59 23.75
CA PRO A 351 23.67 -15.84 24.90
C PRO A 351 24.92 -14.99 24.66
N PRO A 352 25.36 -14.18 25.62
CA PRO A 352 26.48 -13.28 25.42
C PRO A 352 27.56 -14.07 24.71
N GLU A 353 28.07 -13.53 23.59
CA GLU A 353 29.10 -14.20 22.82
C GLU A 353 30.11 -14.77 23.81
N PRO A 354 30.44 -16.06 23.73
CA PRO A 354 31.33 -16.67 24.71
C PRO A 354 32.58 -15.82 24.75
N THR A 355 32.81 -15.15 25.88
CA THR A 355 34.01 -14.33 26.07
C THR A 355 35.19 -15.15 25.60
N PRO A 356 36.02 -14.67 24.66
CA PRO A 356 37.14 -15.46 24.16
C PRO A 356 37.89 -16.04 25.33
N ILE A 357 37.94 -17.35 25.42
CA ILE A 357 38.66 -18.04 26.53
C ILE A 357 40.08 -17.57 26.45
N ASP A 358 40.58 -16.92 27.50
CA ASP A 358 41.98 -16.53 27.61
C ASP A 358 42.85 -17.80 27.72
N LYS A 359 43.48 -18.15 26.62
CA LYS A 359 44.36 -19.30 26.52
C LYS A 359 45.81 -18.95 26.78
N THR A 360 46.11 -17.76 27.37
CA THR A 360 47.47 -17.28 27.60
C THR A 360 48.26 -18.21 28.53
N GLU A 361 47.67 -18.64 29.65
CA GLU A 361 48.32 -19.59 30.56
C GLU A 361 48.51 -20.95 29.92
N LEU A 362 47.54 -21.47 29.16
CA LEU A 362 47.68 -22.72 28.44
C LEU A 362 48.78 -22.64 27.37
N LYS A 363 48.88 -21.53 26.67
CA LYS A 363 49.97 -21.31 25.70
C LYS A 363 51.31 -21.29 26.36
N GLN A 364 51.46 -20.66 27.53
CA GLN A 364 52.72 -20.66 28.26
C GLN A 364 53.05 -22.05 28.77
N ALA A 365 52.11 -22.75 29.39
CA ALA A 365 52.30 -24.12 29.85
C ALA A 365 52.72 -25.07 28.72
N LEU A 366 52.13 -24.95 27.52
CA LEU A 366 52.54 -25.71 26.36
C LEU A 366 53.95 -25.35 25.85
N ALA A 367 54.34 -24.09 25.96
CA ALA A 367 55.71 -23.63 25.63
C ALA A 367 56.77 -24.18 26.57
N ASP A 368 56.44 -24.23 27.86
CA ASP A 368 57.33 -24.66 28.93
C ASP A 368 57.34 -26.19 29.12
N SER A 369 56.47 -26.90 28.43
CA SER A 369 56.34 -28.36 28.52
C SER A 369 57.59 -29.10 27.99
N PRO A 370 57.98 -30.25 28.59
CA PRO A 370 59.05 -31.10 28.08
C PRO A 370 58.88 -31.43 26.60
N LYS A 371 59.98 -31.44 25.86
CA LYS A 371 59.99 -31.75 24.41
C LYS A 371 60.29 -33.20 24.18
N ALA A 372 60.11 -33.68 22.96
CA ALA A 372 60.37 -35.07 22.59
C ALA A 372 61.80 -35.52 22.91
N ASP A 373 62.76 -34.62 22.84
CA ASP A 373 64.17 -34.87 23.18
C ASP A 373 64.40 -35.13 24.68
N ASP A 374 63.46 -34.76 25.54
CA ASP A 374 63.49 -34.99 26.95
C ASP A 374 62.96 -36.39 27.33
N ALA A 375 62.38 -37.13 26.41
CA ALA A 375 61.78 -38.45 26.68
C ALA A 375 62.72 -39.41 27.43
N SER A 376 64.03 -39.37 27.17
CA SER A 376 65.03 -40.21 27.86
C SER A 376 65.20 -39.91 29.33
N LYS A 377 64.66 -38.79 29.86
CA LYS A 377 64.67 -38.38 31.28
C LYS A 377 63.54 -39.00 32.12
N TYR A 378 62.63 -39.74 31.43
CA TYR A 378 61.41 -40.30 32.04
C TYR A 378 61.35 -41.80 31.77
N THR A 379 60.54 -42.54 32.52
CA THR A 379 60.21 -43.93 32.19
C THR A 379 59.30 -43.98 30.95
N GLU A 380 59.31 -45.03 30.22
CA GLU A 380 58.47 -45.22 29.01
C GLU A 380 56.98 -45.01 29.32
N THR A 381 56.52 -45.54 30.47
CA THR A 381 55.13 -45.39 30.90
C THR A 381 54.82 -43.95 31.24
N SER A 382 55.65 -43.25 32.04
CA SER A 382 55.38 -41.87 32.43
C SER A 382 55.50 -40.88 31.25
N TRP A 383 56.35 -41.18 30.27
CA TRP A 383 56.41 -40.39 29.06
C TRP A 383 55.16 -40.56 28.19
N ALA A 384 54.63 -41.80 28.06
CA ALA A 384 53.43 -42.07 27.30
C ALA A 384 52.19 -41.38 27.89
N GLU A 385 52.03 -41.42 29.21
CA GLU A 385 50.96 -40.70 29.93
C GLU A 385 51.08 -39.20 29.72
N TYR A 386 52.28 -38.65 29.88
CA TYR A 386 52.53 -37.22 29.64
C TYR A 386 52.23 -36.80 28.22
N ALA A 387 52.67 -37.56 27.20
CA ALA A 387 52.45 -37.28 25.79
C ALA A 387 50.97 -37.27 25.43
N ALA A 388 50.14 -38.11 26.03
CA ALA A 388 48.72 -38.16 25.83
C ALA A 388 48.02 -36.88 26.39
N VAL A 389 48.45 -36.43 27.59
CA VAL A 389 47.94 -35.21 28.19
C VAL A 389 48.37 -33.98 27.36
N LEU A 390 49.62 -33.95 26.91
CA LEU A 390 50.13 -32.86 26.07
C LEU A 390 49.38 -32.75 24.73
N ASP A 391 49.07 -33.87 24.08
CA ASP A 391 48.29 -33.90 22.87
C ASP A 391 46.89 -33.36 23.08
N SER A 392 46.22 -33.77 24.16
CA SER A 392 44.93 -33.28 24.57
C SER A 392 44.93 -31.73 24.82
N ALA A 393 45.94 -31.24 25.52
CA ALA A 393 46.14 -29.82 25.82
C ALA A 393 46.36 -29.01 24.51
N GLN A 394 47.13 -29.56 23.56
CA GLN A 394 47.34 -28.95 22.25
C GLN A 394 46.04 -28.90 21.41
N GLN A 395 45.22 -29.96 21.47
CA GLN A 395 43.91 -29.95 20.82
C GLN A 395 42.99 -28.86 21.36
N VAL A 396 42.89 -28.72 22.69
CA VAL A 396 42.11 -27.64 23.34
C VAL A 396 42.64 -26.25 22.97
N TYR A 397 43.98 -26.10 22.88
CA TYR A 397 44.57 -24.84 22.44
C TYR A 397 44.23 -24.48 20.99
N LYS A 398 44.21 -25.48 20.10
CA LYS A 398 43.92 -25.31 18.64
C LYS A 398 42.43 -25.21 18.36
N ALA A 399 41.55 -25.74 19.23
CA ALA A 399 40.11 -25.64 19.03
C ALA A 399 39.71 -24.14 19.03
N GLU A 400 39.15 -23.70 17.93
CA GLU A 400 38.39 -22.44 17.85
C GLU A 400 37.18 -22.57 18.79
N ALA A 401 36.69 -21.45 19.32
CA ALA A 401 35.52 -21.44 20.19
C ALA A 401 34.40 -22.22 19.46
N VAL A 402 33.93 -23.31 20.04
CA VAL A 402 32.86 -24.11 19.45
C VAL A 402 31.59 -23.29 19.52
N SER A 403 31.10 -22.82 18.39
CA SER A 403 29.74 -22.32 18.28
C SER A 403 28.80 -23.48 18.62
N TYR A 404 28.05 -23.36 19.71
CA TYR A 404 26.92 -24.24 19.96
C TYR A 404 25.79 -23.81 19.05
N THR A 405 25.76 -24.34 17.82
CA THR A 405 24.52 -24.42 17.06
C THR A 405 23.71 -25.60 17.61
N HIS A 406 22.56 -25.30 18.15
CA HIS A 406 21.57 -26.31 18.51
C HIS A 406 21.04 -27.00 17.28
#